data_853ad380cddce85ea2fc87f0fb282d8f
#
_entry.id   853ad380cddce85ea2fc87f0fb282d8f
#
_cell.length_a   1.000
_cell.length_b   1.000
_cell.length_c   1.000
_cell.angle_alpha   90.00
_cell.angle_beta   90.00
_cell.angle_gamma   90.00
#
_symmetry.space_group_name_H-M   'P 1'
#
loop_
_entity.id
_entity.type
_entity.pdbx_description
1 polymer ?
#
loop_
_entity_poly.entity_id
_entity_poly.type
_entity_poly.pdbx_seq_one_letter_code
_entity_poly.pdbx_strand_id
1 'polypeptide(L)'
;VHSQRLGHNTNPYVTAQVVNVAADGKEIPEKANEFYELKTNPGGREFNMTNRDVSWRFQAKSDGYLRVELRDLFNQASDDSFKTYLVSVRRETPGFKLLVHPQTVPVAKDKRNIELMATHLRKGSSLPIRFVAIRSGNFNGPIKIQTQNLPKGVRLRNDEIKQGQGAITAHLMNESAEEAFTGEIRFVGQSEIGGKPVEVPASTTVTRHRVGDYNNEPVLARLAKGSVLSVNGSDPEPVRVAPVGQALFKAPANGKVKIPLGIERHGEFTANFKLKAYGVSQLDKLGELEVKKDQKEATLEVDLAKLKVPPGRHEFHLESTVKGKYHYPPLNGKKSAKKRDVTYRLFTMPIVLEIAPAPTPQTEKK
;
A
#
# COMPACT_ATOMS: atom_id res chain seq x y z
N VAL A 1 3.89 -20.50 -17.97
CA VAL A 1 3.54 -20.00 -19.30
C VAL A 1 3.52 -18.50 -19.24
N HIS A 2 4.36 -17.82 -20.04
CA HIS A 2 4.39 -16.37 -20.12
C HIS A 2 3.44 -15.90 -21.21
N SER A 3 2.46 -15.09 -20.85
CA SER A 3 1.71 -14.33 -21.82
C SER A 3 2.49 -13.07 -22.19
N GLN A 4 2.84 -12.88 -23.44
CA GLN A 4 3.39 -11.62 -23.93
C GLN A 4 2.25 -10.64 -24.21
N ARG A 5 2.52 -9.36 -23.98
CA ARG A 5 1.55 -8.30 -24.22
C ARG A 5 1.50 -7.94 -25.69
N LEU A 6 0.33 -8.07 -26.30
CA LEU A 6 0.03 -7.47 -27.59
C LEU A 6 -1.05 -6.41 -27.39
N GLY A 7 -0.64 -5.13 -27.36
CA GLY A 7 -1.57 -4.01 -27.22
C GLY A 7 -2.15 -3.83 -25.80
N HIS A 8 -3.18 -3.02 -25.69
CA HIS A 8 -3.78 -2.59 -24.42
C HIS A 8 -4.68 -3.64 -23.75
N ASN A 9 -5.23 -4.58 -24.51
CA ASN A 9 -6.01 -5.71 -24.00
C ASN A 9 -5.18 -6.98 -24.10
N THR A 10 -4.70 -7.47 -22.99
CA THR A 10 -3.83 -8.63 -22.94
C THR A 10 -4.58 -9.82 -22.45
N ASN A 11 -5.09 -10.60 -23.41
CA ASN A 11 -5.49 -11.98 -23.14
C ASN A 11 -4.24 -12.85 -23.01
N PRO A 12 -4.23 -13.86 -22.14
CA PRO A 12 -3.14 -14.83 -22.12
C PRO A 12 -3.07 -15.55 -23.46
N TYR A 13 -1.84 -15.86 -23.90
CA TYR A 13 -1.65 -16.64 -25.14
C TYR A 13 -1.98 -18.11 -24.99
N VAL A 14 -2.15 -18.57 -23.77
CA VAL A 14 -2.38 -19.98 -23.46
C VAL A 14 -3.62 -20.10 -22.60
N THR A 15 -4.50 -20.99 -22.97
CA THR A 15 -5.62 -21.44 -22.16
C THR A 15 -5.28 -22.78 -21.53
N ALA A 16 -5.74 -23.00 -20.30
CA ALA A 16 -5.64 -24.28 -19.64
C ALA A 16 -7.05 -24.79 -19.29
N GLN A 17 -7.33 -26.00 -19.66
CA GLN A 17 -8.52 -26.72 -19.27
C GLN A 17 -8.13 -27.89 -18.36
N VAL A 18 -8.83 -28.05 -17.25
CA VAL A 18 -8.63 -29.19 -16.36
C VAL A 18 -9.92 -30.00 -16.34
N VAL A 19 -9.78 -31.26 -16.61
CA VAL A 19 -10.88 -32.22 -16.61
C VAL A 19 -10.63 -33.23 -15.50
N ASN A 20 -11.60 -33.38 -14.60
CA ASN A 20 -11.55 -34.41 -13.58
C ASN A 20 -12.03 -35.73 -14.24
N VAL A 21 -11.24 -36.80 -14.12
CA VAL A 21 -11.54 -38.10 -14.64
C VAL A 21 -11.70 -39.06 -13.47
N ALA A 22 -12.88 -39.66 -13.34
CA ALA A 22 -13.14 -40.65 -12.30
C ALA A 22 -12.27 -41.89 -12.45
N ALA A 23 -12.18 -42.71 -11.41
CA ALA A 23 -11.37 -43.96 -11.44
C ALA A 23 -11.81 -44.96 -12.52
N ASP A 24 -13.06 -44.90 -12.97
CA ASP A 24 -13.61 -45.69 -14.07
C ASP A 24 -13.31 -45.09 -15.46
N GLY A 25 -12.55 -44.03 -15.54
CA GLY A 25 -12.18 -43.38 -16.80
C GLY A 25 -13.22 -42.42 -17.36
N LYS A 26 -14.34 -42.19 -16.67
CA LYS A 26 -15.35 -41.22 -17.13
C LYS A 26 -14.97 -39.80 -16.76
N GLU A 27 -15.15 -38.89 -17.71
CA GLU A 27 -15.00 -37.48 -17.45
C GLU A 27 -16.12 -36.97 -16.55
N ILE A 28 -15.75 -36.26 -15.47
CA ILE A 28 -16.71 -35.56 -14.65
C ILE A 28 -16.85 -34.15 -15.23
N PRO A 29 -18.01 -33.77 -15.78
CA PRO A 29 -18.17 -32.45 -16.37
C PRO A 29 -18.03 -31.38 -15.32
N GLU A 30 -17.00 -30.56 -15.44
CA GLU A 30 -16.86 -29.34 -14.72
C GLU A 30 -16.86 -28.17 -15.70
N LYS A 31 -17.43 -27.02 -15.31
CA LYS A 31 -17.28 -25.82 -16.10
C LYS A 31 -15.78 -25.52 -16.21
N ALA A 32 -15.21 -25.72 -17.39
CA ALA A 32 -13.87 -25.29 -17.69
C ALA A 32 -13.81 -23.75 -17.55
N ASN A 33 -13.08 -23.27 -16.59
CA ASN A 33 -12.75 -21.86 -16.52
C ASN A 33 -11.51 -21.63 -17.39
N GLU A 34 -11.72 -21.11 -18.57
CA GLU A 34 -10.66 -20.91 -19.56
C GLU A 34 -9.65 -19.83 -19.15
N PHE A 35 -9.98 -18.98 -18.19
CA PHE A 35 -9.12 -17.88 -17.77
C PHE A 35 -9.20 -17.63 -16.29
N TYR A 36 -8.07 -17.37 -15.70
CA TYR A 36 -8.03 -16.80 -14.37
C TYR A 36 -7.15 -15.55 -14.35
N GLU A 37 -7.79 -14.40 -14.50
CA GLU A 37 -7.22 -13.15 -14.02
C GLU A 37 -7.58 -13.00 -12.54
N LEU A 38 -6.61 -12.62 -11.71
CA LEU A 38 -6.91 -12.11 -10.39
C LEU A 38 -7.82 -10.88 -10.56
N LYS A 39 -9.14 -11.06 -10.40
CA LYS A 39 -10.14 -9.98 -10.52
C LYS A 39 -9.91 -8.84 -9.52
N THR A 40 -9.14 -9.09 -8.48
CA THR A 40 -8.81 -8.12 -7.45
C THR A 40 -7.32 -7.81 -7.50
N ASN A 41 -7.00 -6.53 -7.65
CA ASN A 41 -5.64 -6.05 -7.52
C ASN A 41 -5.45 -5.40 -6.14
N PRO A 42 -5.00 -6.14 -5.11
CA PRO A 42 -4.83 -5.60 -3.77
C PRO A 42 -3.78 -4.49 -3.69
N GLY A 43 -2.86 -4.43 -4.66
CA GLY A 43 -1.87 -3.35 -4.79
C GLY A 43 -2.45 -2.03 -5.28
N GLY A 44 -3.69 -2.02 -5.80
CA GLY A 44 -4.31 -0.84 -6.40
C GLY A 44 -3.64 -0.40 -7.71
N ARG A 45 -3.88 0.85 -8.09
CA ARG A 45 -3.30 1.43 -9.32
C ARG A 45 -1.78 1.56 -9.27
N GLU A 46 -1.23 1.75 -8.07
CA GLU A 46 0.19 2.01 -7.88
C GLU A 46 1.06 0.76 -7.96
N PHE A 47 0.46 -0.39 -7.74
CA PHE A 47 1.16 -1.67 -7.73
C PHE A 47 0.26 -2.77 -8.30
N ASN A 48 0.39 -3.04 -9.59
CA ASN A 48 -0.40 -4.07 -10.25
C ASN A 48 0.18 -5.46 -9.92
N MET A 49 -0.60 -6.28 -9.24
CA MET A 49 -0.26 -7.64 -8.84
C MET A 49 -0.94 -8.71 -9.69
N THR A 50 -1.61 -8.31 -10.77
CA THR A 50 -2.22 -9.28 -11.67
C THR A 50 -1.15 -10.17 -12.27
N ASN A 51 -1.32 -11.47 -12.12
CA ASN A 51 -0.48 -12.47 -12.76
C ASN A 51 -1.09 -12.80 -14.13
N ARG A 52 -0.24 -12.89 -15.14
CA ARG A 52 -0.64 -13.26 -16.50
C ARG A 52 -0.44 -14.74 -16.80
N ASP A 53 0.25 -15.43 -15.90
CA ASP A 53 0.36 -16.87 -15.97
C ASP A 53 -1.00 -17.49 -15.65
N VAL A 54 -1.40 -18.47 -16.41
CA VAL A 54 -2.64 -19.18 -16.15
C VAL A 54 -2.53 -19.87 -14.80
N SER A 55 -3.43 -19.53 -13.90
CA SER A 55 -3.52 -20.20 -12.61
C SER A 55 -4.98 -20.55 -12.32
N TRP A 56 -5.20 -21.69 -11.74
CA TRP A 56 -6.53 -22.17 -11.43
C TRP A 56 -6.57 -22.89 -10.09
N ARG A 57 -7.63 -22.61 -9.33
CA ARG A 57 -7.93 -23.31 -8.08
C ARG A 57 -9.15 -24.19 -8.33
N PHE A 58 -9.05 -25.45 -8.03
CA PHE A 58 -10.17 -26.35 -8.10
C PHE A 58 -10.24 -27.24 -6.86
N GLN A 59 -11.41 -27.80 -6.62
CA GLN A 59 -11.64 -28.80 -5.60
C GLN A 59 -12.00 -30.11 -6.29
N ALA A 60 -11.15 -31.14 -6.13
CA ALA A 60 -11.47 -32.46 -6.62
C ALA A 60 -12.74 -32.97 -5.92
N LYS A 61 -13.71 -33.45 -6.68
CA LYS A 61 -14.99 -33.96 -6.15
C LYS A 61 -14.92 -35.43 -5.77
N SER A 62 -13.96 -36.12 -6.30
CA SER A 62 -13.71 -37.57 -6.06
C SER A 62 -12.25 -37.89 -6.30
N ASP A 63 -11.82 -39.05 -5.81
CA ASP A 63 -10.54 -39.64 -6.21
C ASP A 63 -10.54 -39.97 -7.70
N GLY A 64 -9.41 -39.75 -8.36
CA GLY A 64 -9.29 -39.97 -9.79
C GLY A 64 -8.06 -39.24 -10.36
N TYR A 65 -8.13 -39.00 -11.65
CA TYR A 65 -7.06 -38.34 -12.41
C TYR A 65 -7.50 -36.96 -12.86
N LEU A 66 -6.53 -36.05 -12.96
CA LEU A 66 -6.72 -34.72 -13.55
C LEU A 66 -6.01 -34.68 -14.89
N ARG A 67 -6.77 -34.42 -15.96
CA ARG A 67 -6.22 -34.12 -17.27
C ARG A 67 -6.09 -32.63 -17.45
N VAL A 68 -4.87 -32.12 -17.64
CA VAL A 68 -4.58 -30.73 -17.92
C VAL A 68 -4.27 -30.56 -19.39
N GLU A 69 -5.11 -29.82 -20.10
CA GLU A 69 -4.88 -29.46 -21.50
C GLU A 69 -4.38 -28.00 -21.57
N LEU A 70 -3.25 -27.79 -22.23
CA LEU A 70 -2.71 -26.48 -22.55
C LEU A 70 -2.91 -26.22 -24.04
N ARG A 71 -3.51 -25.09 -24.37
CA ARG A 71 -3.73 -24.68 -25.76
C ARG A 71 -3.14 -23.29 -25.98
N ASP A 72 -2.40 -23.15 -27.08
CA ASP A 72 -2.03 -21.85 -27.59
C ASP A 72 -3.29 -21.14 -28.13
N LEU A 73 -3.58 -19.95 -27.64
CA LEU A 73 -4.76 -19.17 -28.02
C LEU A 73 -4.80 -18.88 -29.54
N PHE A 74 -3.65 -18.76 -30.17
CA PHE A 74 -3.53 -18.44 -31.59
C PHE A 74 -3.32 -19.65 -32.47
N ASN A 75 -3.34 -20.86 -31.88
CA ASN A 75 -3.13 -22.14 -32.58
C ASN A 75 -1.93 -22.11 -33.55
N GLN A 76 -0.90 -21.35 -33.16
CA GLN A 76 0.35 -21.32 -33.95
C GLN A 76 1.11 -22.59 -33.67
N ALA A 77 0.78 -23.64 -34.40
CA ALA A 77 1.62 -24.82 -34.53
C ALA A 77 2.91 -24.38 -35.22
N SER A 78 3.90 -23.95 -34.46
CA SER A 78 5.25 -23.76 -34.94
C SER A 78 6.06 -24.96 -34.45
N ASP A 79 6.87 -25.52 -35.30
CA ASP A 79 7.91 -26.47 -34.94
C ASP A 79 9.02 -25.86 -34.04
N ASP A 80 8.66 -24.79 -33.32
CA ASP A 80 9.56 -24.07 -32.48
C ASP A 80 9.82 -24.86 -31.19
N SER A 81 10.87 -25.65 -31.22
CA SER A 81 11.35 -26.44 -30.08
C SER A 81 11.73 -25.60 -28.84
N PHE A 82 11.70 -24.26 -28.92
CA PHE A 82 11.99 -23.35 -27.82
C PHE A 82 10.77 -22.98 -26.98
N LYS A 83 9.55 -23.40 -27.36
CA LYS A 83 8.35 -23.17 -26.54
C LYS A 83 8.33 -24.17 -25.39
N THR A 84 8.82 -23.72 -24.23
CA THR A 84 8.77 -24.51 -23.00
C THR A 84 7.66 -23.99 -22.08
N TYR A 85 7.03 -24.89 -21.34
CA TYR A 85 6.07 -24.55 -20.31
C TYR A 85 6.36 -25.34 -19.03
N LEU A 86 5.98 -24.75 -17.89
CA LEU A 86 6.05 -25.39 -16.59
C LEU A 86 4.63 -25.54 -16.04
N VAL A 87 4.19 -26.75 -15.78
CA VAL A 87 2.95 -27.03 -15.07
C VAL A 87 3.28 -27.31 -13.61
N SER A 88 2.73 -26.52 -12.70
CA SER A 88 2.88 -26.71 -11.26
C SER A 88 1.52 -27.07 -10.65
N VAL A 89 1.39 -28.27 -10.11
CA VAL A 89 0.21 -28.73 -9.39
C VAL A 89 0.58 -28.91 -7.93
N ARG A 90 -0.17 -28.27 -7.04
CA ARG A 90 0.11 -28.34 -5.60
C ARG A 90 -1.16 -28.21 -4.78
N ARG A 91 -1.17 -28.82 -3.60
CA ARG A 91 -2.20 -28.53 -2.60
C ARG A 91 -2.04 -27.10 -2.13
N GLU A 92 -3.16 -26.41 -2.02
CA GLU A 92 -3.19 -25.09 -1.44
C GLU A 92 -3.06 -25.20 0.09
N THR A 93 -2.11 -24.47 0.65
CA THR A 93 -1.91 -24.38 2.09
C THR A 93 -2.30 -23.00 2.61
N PRO A 94 -2.95 -22.90 3.79
CA PRO A 94 -3.19 -21.62 4.42
C PRO A 94 -1.90 -20.85 4.60
N GLY A 95 -1.92 -19.58 4.22
CA GLY A 95 -0.74 -18.73 4.32
C GLY A 95 -0.95 -17.32 3.81
N PHE A 96 0.11 -16.53 3.80
CA PHE A 96 0.13 -15.21 3.21
C PHE A 96 1.52 -14.83 2.69
N LYS A 97 1.56 -13.89 1.77
CA LYS A 97 2.76 -13.12 1.41
C LYS A 97 2.51 -11.67 1.79
N LEU A 98 3.56 -10.96 2.22
CA LEU A 98 3.48 -9.56 2.60
C LEU A 98 4.33 -8.73 1.65
N LEU A 99 3.70 -7.74 1.02
CA LEU A 99 4.36 -6.75 0.18
C LEU A 99 4.36 -5.40 0.87
N VAL A 100 5.43 -4.65 0.69
CA VAL A 100 5.63 -3.31 1.24
C VAL A 100 5.88 -2.32 0.12
N HIS A 101 5.12 -1.23 0.13
CA HIS A 101 5.25 -0.16 -0.85
C HIS A 101 5.35 1.19 -0.15
N PRO A 102 6.58 1.74 0.02
CA PRO A 102 6.77 3.07 0.57
C PRO A 102 6.13 4.14 -0.33
N GLN A 103 5.41 5.08 0.25
CA GLN A 103 4.84 6.23 -0.47
C GLN A 103 5.92 7.30 -0.62
N THR A 104 6.78 7.13 -1.62
CA THR A 104 7.89 8.08 -1.82
C THR A 104 7.48 9.29 -2.63
N VAL A 105 8.28 10.34 -2.50
CA VAL A 105 8.09 11.58 -3.26
C VAL A 105 8.74 11.43 -4.63
N PRO A 106 8.00 11.61 -5.73
CA PRO A 106 8.61 11.71 -7.05
C PRO A 106 9.57 12.91 -7.07
N VAL A 107 10.76 12.71 -7.61
CA VAL A 107 11.70 13.81 -7.81
C VAL A 107 11.10 14.78 -8.83
N ALA A 108 10.94 16.04 -8.43
CA ALA A 108 10.39 17.07 -9.32
C ALA A 108 11.21 17.18 -10.61
N LYS A 109 10.52 17.23 -11.75
CA LYS A 109 11.13 17.31 -13.09
C LYS A 109 11.95 16.06 -13.51
N ASP A 110 11.89 14.99 -12.77
CA ASP A 110 12.53 13.75 -13.16
C ASP A 110 11.76 13.10 -14.30
N LYS A 111 12.40 12.98 -15.46
CA LYS A 111 11.84 12.35 -16.66
C LYS A 111 12.18 10.86 -16.80
N ARG A 112 12.88 10.28 -15.82
CA ARG A 112 13.18 8.85 -15.84
C ARG A 112 11.91 8.04 -15.75
N ASN A 113 11.90 6.93 -16.44
CA ASN A 113 10.77 5.99 -16.40
C ASN A 113 10.76 5.11 -15.14
N ILE A 114 11.77 5.24 -14.27
CA ILE A 114 11.93 4.43 -13.07
C ILE A 114 11.97 5.35 -11.85
N GLU A 115 11.11 5.06 -10.87
CA GLU A 115 11.12 5.68 -9.56
C GLU A 115 11.92 4.82 -8.58
N LEU A 116 12.81 5.45 -7.83
CA LEU A 116 13.55 4.81 -6.74
C LEU A 116 12.75 4.99 -5.44
N MET A 117 12.48 3.88 -4.75
CA MET A 117 11.76 3.86 -3.49
C MET A 117 12.73 3.96 -2.33
N ALA A 118 13.34 5.14 -2.14
CA ALA A 118 14.21 5.42 -1.02
C ALA A 118 13.42 6.06 0.12
N THR A 119 13.47 5.47 1.31
CA THR A 119 12.82 6.01 2.50
C THR A 119 13.73 7.00 3.21
N HIS A 120 13.25 8.21 3.44
CA HIS A 120 13.98 9.25 4.15
C HIS A 120 13.05 9.90 5.19
N LEU A 121 13.55 10.05 6.42
CA LEU A 121 12.84 10.68 7.52
C LEU A 121 13.66 11.82 8.10
N ARG A 122 13.07 12.99 8.17
CA ARG A 122 13.57 14.12 8.94
C ARG A 122 12.99 14.14 10.36
N LYS A 123 13.50 14.98 11.23
CA LYS A 123 12.95 15.16 12.58
C LYS A 123 11.50 15.68 12.48
N GLY A 124 10.58 14.97 13.12
CA GLY A 124 9.15 15.29 13.09
C GLY A 124 8.41 14.87 11.83
N SER A 125 9.03 14.06 10.95
CA SER A 125 8.39 13.59 9.71
C SER A 125 7.60 12.28 9.89
N SER A 126 6.66 12.07 8.99
CA SER A 126 5.90 10.85 8.83
C SER A 126 5.94 10.41 7.37
N LEU A 127 6.16 9.13 7.12
CA LEU A 127 6.15 8.53 5.78
C LEU A 127 5.09 7.43 5.73
N PRO A 128 4.05 7.57 4.91
CA PRO A 128 3.09 6.50 4.70
C PRO A 128 3.73 5.31 4.00
N ILE A 129 3.46 4.11 4.49
CA ILE A 129 3.89 2.84 3.90
C ILE A 129 2.68 1.95 3.71
N ARG A 130 2.45 1.50 2.49
CA ARG A 130 1.37 0.56 2.18
C ARG A 130 1.85 -0.87 2.35
N PHE A 131 1.16 -1.63 3.17
CA PHE A 131 1.32 -3.06 3.31
C PHE A 131 0.19 -3.78 2.62
N VAL A 132 0.51 -4.80 1.84
CA VAL A 132 -0.44 -5.61 1.09
C VAL A 132 -0.24 -7.08 1.44
N ALA A 133 -1.30 -7.72 1.92
CA ALA A 133 -1.32 -9.14 2.22
C ALA A 133 -1.95 -9.92 1.06
N ILE A 134 -1.18 -10.85 0.48
CA ILE A 134 -1.69 -11.81 -0.49
C ILE A 134 -1.94 -13.11 0.28
N ARG A 135 -3.20 -13.39 0.54
CA ARG A 135 -3.64 -14.54 1.33
C ARG A 135 -3.85 -15.76 0.43
N SER A 136 -3.59 -16.95 0.94
CA SER A 136 -3.78 -18.24 0.26
C SER A 136 -4.43 -19.26 1.19
N GLY A 137 -4.99 -20.33 0.64
CA GLY A 137 -5.53 -21.47 1.40
C GLY A 137 -6.63 -21.09 2.39
N ASN A 138 -7.51 -20.16 2.03
CA ASN A 138 -8.57 -19.63 2.89
C ASN A 138 -8.06 -18.98 4.20
N PHE A 139 -6.77 -18.69 4.32
CA PHE A 139 -6.27 -17.93 5.45
C PHE A 139 -6.87 -16.53 5.45
N ASN A 140 -7.51 -16.15 6.55
CA ASN A 140 -8.17 -14.84 6.71
C ASN A 140 -7.87 -14.16 8.05
N GLY A 141 -6.93 -14.71 8.84
CA GLY A 141 -6.56 -14.17 10.15
C GLY A 141 -5.89 -12.79 10.09
N PRO A 142 -5.76 -12.10 11.24
CA PRO A 142 -5.03 -10.84 11.32
C PRO A 142 -3.53 -11.08 11.10
N ILE A 143 -2.83 -10.05 10.62
CA ILE A 143 -1.38 -10.09 10.41
C ILE A 143 -0.78 -8.88 11.12
N LYS A 144 0.01 -9.12 12.16
CA LYS A 144 0.79 -8.09 12.85
C LYS A 144 2.08 -7.83 12.09
N ILE A 145 2.45 -6.57 11.92
CA ILE A 145 3.67 -6.18 11.22
C ILE A 145 4.72 -5.78 12.25
N GLN A 146 5.83 -6.47 12.23
CA GLN A 146 7.00 -6.12 13.02
C GLN A 146 8.08 -5.49 12.14
N THR A 147 8.85 -4.62 12.76
CA THR A 147 9.98 -3.95 12.12
C THR A 147 11.30 -4.45 12.72
N GLN A 148 12.29 -4.65 11.87
CA GLN A 148 13.63 -5.02 12.29
C GLN A 148 14.61 -3.89 11.90
N ASN A 149 15.59 -3.63 12.75
CA ASN A 149 16.65 -2.65 12.56
C ASN A 149 16.17 -1.20 12.48
N LEU A 150 15.04 -0.84 13.10
CA LEU A 150 14.67 0.56 13.22
C LEU A 150 15.59 1.29 14.21
N PRO A 151 16.08 2.49 13.85
CA PRO A 151 16.84 3.31 14.80
C PRO A 151 15.94 3.80 15.94
N LYS A 152 16.56 4.06 17.09
CA LYS A 152 15.87 4.62 18.26
C LYS A 152 15.17 5.94 17.90
N GLY A 153 13.92 6.09 18.34
CA GLY A 153 13.11 7.29 18.05
C GLY A 153 12.32 7.22 16.74
N VAL A 154 12.52 6.17 15.95
CA VAL A 154 11.68 5.88 14.78
C VAL A 154 10.75 4.72 15.11
N ARG A 155 9.48 4.82 14.72
CA ARG A 155 8.49 3.79 14.96
C ARG A 155 7.53 3.62 13.78
N LEU A 156 6.99 2.42 13.65
CA LEU A 156 5.88 2.10 12.76
C LEU A 156 4.57 2.22 13.54
N ARG A 157 3.58 2.87 12.95
CA ARG A 157 2.22 2.99 13.49
C ARG A 157 1.21 2.40 12.52
N ASN A 158 0.05 1.92 13.01
CA ASN A 158 -0.94 1.17 12.26
C ASN A 158 -0.34 -0.12 11.66
N ASP A 159 0.18 -0.95 12.52
CA ASP A 159 1.03 -2.09 12.20
C ASP A 159 0.26 -3.43 12.17
N GLU A 160 -1.06 -3.41 11.93
CA GLU A 160 -1.89 -4.60 11.87
C GLU A 160 -2.83 -4.59 10.69
N ILE A 161 -2.74 -5.61 9.83
CA ILE A 161 -3.74 -5.92 8.82
C ILE A 161 -4.79 -6.80 9.49
N LYS A 162 -5.98 -6.25 9.72
CA LYS A 162 -7.06 -6.97 10.40
C LYS A 162 -7.57 -8.15 9.58
N GLN A 163 -8.31 -9.03 10.24
CA GLN A 163 -9.03 -10.11 9.58
C GLN A 163 -9.86 -9.58 8.41
N GLY A 164 -9.80 -10.24 7.26
CA GLY A 164 -10.54 -9.86 6.06
C GLY A 164 -9.95 -8.68 5.28
N GLN A 165 -8.96 -7.96 5.81
CA GLN A 165 -8.32 -6.88 5.08
C GLN A 165 -7.22 -7.40 4.16
N GLY A 166 -7.16 -6.84 2.94
CA GLY A 166 -6.08 -7.12 1.99
C GLY A 166 -4.89 -6.16 2.11
N ALA A 167 -5.10 -4.94 2.64
CA ALA A 167 -4.04 -3.94 2.73
C ALA A 167 -4.33 -2.90 3.81
N ILE A 168 -3.25 -2.26 4.28
CA ILE A 168 -3.29 -1.09 5.16
C ILE A 168 -2.28 -0.05 4.72
N THR A 169 -2.48 1.19 5.16
CA THR A 169 -1.43 2.22 5.17
C THR A 169 -0.95 2.41 6.60
N ALA A 170 0.29 2.06 6.85
CA ALA A 170 0.99 2.34 8.09
C ALA A 170 1.86 3.61 7.95
N HIS A 171 2.35 4.13 9.06
CA HIS A 171 3.16 5.34 9.07
C HIS A 171 4.49 5.08 9.78
N LEU A 172 5.58 5.24 9.05
CA LEU A 172 6.92 5.25 9.63
C LEU A 172 7.22 6.68 10.07
N MET A 173 7.44 6.87 11.36
CA MET A 173 7.51 8.19 11.99
C MET A 173 8.84 8.38 12.68
N ASN A 174 9.45 9.55 12.48
CA ASN A 174 10.57 10.00 13.27
C ASN A 174 10.09 11.04 14.28
N GLU A 175 9.83 10.64 15.53
CA GLU A 175 9.36 11.53 16.56
C GLU A 175 10.50 12.17 17.35
N SER A 176 11.57 11.43 17.57
CA SER A 176 12.62 11.82 18.50
C SER A 176 14.03 11.32 18.16
N ALA A 177 14.25 10.72 16.97
CA ALA A 177 15.60 10.34 16.60
C ALA A 177 16.44 11.57 16.34
N GLU A 178 17.51 11.73 17.13
CA GLU A 178 18.46 12.83 17.04
C GLU A 178 19.72 12.43 16.26
N GLU A 179 20.04 11.14 16.27
CA GLU A 179 21.20 10.61 15.58
C GLU A 179 20.91 10.32 14.11
N ALA A 180 21.89 10.58 13.25
CA ALA A 180 21.83 10.20 11.86
C ALA A 180 21.91 8.68 11.73
N PHE A 181 21.07 8.11 10.89
CA PHE A 181 21.06 6.66 10.59
C PHE A 181 20.93 6.48 9.08
N THR A 182 21.70 5.54 8.54
CA THR A 182 21.50 5.02 7.20
C THR A 182 21.76 3.53 7.22
N GLY A 183 20.74 2.74 6.96
CA GLY A 183 20.83 1.29 7.07
C GLY A 183 19.63 0.57 6.50
N GLU A 184 19.74 -0.75 6.40
CA GLU A 184 18.65 -1.62 5.97
C GLU A 184 17.67 -1.84 7.11
N ILE A 185 16.40 -1.61 6.81
CA ILE A 185 15.26 -1.99 7.66
C ILE A 185 14.48 -3.13 7.00
N ARG A 186 13.85 -3.96 7.81
CA ARG A 186 13.02 -5.08 7.33
C ARG A 186 11.67 -5.08 8.04
N PHE A 187 10.68 -5.63 7.34
CA PHE A 187 9.34 -5.85 7.88
C PHE A 187 9.03 -7.33 7.86
N VAL A 188 8.37 -7.81 8.91
CA VAL A 188 7.95 -9.20 9.06
C VAL A 188 6.48 -9.23 9.44
N GLY A 189 5.68 -9.98 8.71
CA GLY A 189 4.29 -10.26 9.07
C GLY A 189 4.22 -11.46 10.00
N GLN A 190 3.53 -11.31 11.13
CA GLN A 190 3.29 -12.37 12.11
C GLN A 190 1.79 -12.68 12.17
N SER A 191 1.47 -13.95 12.22
CA SER A 191 0.09 -14.42 12.38
C SER A 191 0.07 -15.83 12.98
N GLU A 192 -1.12 -16.30 13.31
CA GLU A 192 -1.36 -17.68 13.72
C GLU A 192 -2.08 -18.43 12.59
N ILE A 193 -1.56 -19.57 12.19
CA ILE A 193 -2.13 -20.42 11.15
C ILE A 193 -2.21 -21.86 11.66
N GLY A 194 -3.44 -22.39 11.77
CA GLY A 194 -3.66 -23.73 12.32
C GLY A 194 -3.14 -23.90 13.76
N GLY A 195 -3.28 -22.87 14.60
CA GLY A 195 -2.81 -22.88 15.99
C GLY A 195 -1.29 -22.75 16.15
N LYS A 196 -0.57 -22.41 15.08
CA LYS A 196 0.89 -22.23 15.12
C LYS A 196 1.29 -20.81 14.73
N PRO A 197 2.24 -20.19 15.43
CA PRO A 197 2.79 -18.92 15.04
C PRO A 197 3.58 -19.05 13.74
N VAL A 198 3.34 -18.11 12.83
CA VAL A 198 4.00 -18.06 11.51
C VAL A 198 4.54 -16.66 11.29
N GLU A 199 5.80 -16.59 10.87
CA GLU A 199 6.46 -15.35 10.48
C GLU A 199 6.79 -15.37 8.99
N VAL A 200 6.42 -14.31 8.29
CA VAL A 200 6.67 -14.16 6.86
C VAL A 200 7.43 -12.86 6.60
N PRO A 201 8.67 -12.93 6.14
CA PRO A 201 9.42 -11.76 5.71
C PRO A 201 8.67 -11.03 4.59
N ALA A 202 8.58 -9.73 4.69
CA ALA A 202 7.97 -8.91 3.66
C ALA A 202 8.92 -8.69 2.47
N SER A 203 8.34 -8.58 1.28
CA SER A 203 9.05 -8.12 0.10
C SER A 203 8.78 -6.64 -0.11
N THR A 204 9.82 -5.81 -0.09
CA THR A 204 9.74 -4.36 -0.21
C THR A 204 10.00 -3.90 -1.62
N THR A 205 9.17 -3.04 -2.16
CA THR A 205 9.39 -2.38 -3.45
C THR A 205 10.55 -1.40 -3.33
N VAL A 206 11.60 -1.60 -4.12
CA VAL A 206 12.78 -0.72 -4.16
C VAL A 206 12.82 0.14 -5.42
N THR A 207 12.21 -0.30 -6.49
CA THR A 207 12.01 0.48 -7.71
C THR A 207 10.64 0.21 -8.30
N ARG A 208 10.06 1.22 -8.93
CA ARG A 208 8.79 1.13 -9.65
C ARG A 208 8.94 1.76 -11.02
N HIS A 209 8.40 1.11 -12.05
CA HIS A 209 8.30 1.70 -13.37
C HIS A 209 7.14 2.68 -13.44
N ARG A 210 7.39 3.90 -13.93
CA ARG A 210 6.34 4.87 -14.20
C ARG A 210 5.51 4.44 -15.38
N VAL A 211 4.21 4.50 -15.23
CA VAL A 211 3.26 4.26 -16.32
C VAL A 211 2.35 5.47 -16.45
N GLY A 212 2.11 5.88 -17.70
CA GLY A 212 1.19 6.97 -17.98
C GLY A 212 -0.26 6.55 -17.86
N ASP A 213 -0.56 5.33 -18.23
CA ASP A 213 -1.91 4.75 -18.24
C ASP A 213 -2.02 3.53 -17.33
N TYR A 214 -2.35 3.78 -16.06
CA TYR A 214 -2.50 2.72 -15.06
C TYR A 214 -3.66 1.75 -15.33
N ASN A 215 -4.59 2.09 -16.21
CA ASN A 215 -5.71 1.21 -16.52
C ASN A 215 -5.29 0.14 -17.52
N ASN A 216 -4.39 0.50 -18.44
CA ASN A 216 -4.00 -0.36 -19.56
C ASN A 216 -2.56 -0.85 -19.45
N GLU A 217 -1.73 -0.21 -18.63
CA GLU A 217 -0.33 -0.58 -18.45
C GLU A 217 -0.04 -1.14 -17.06
N PRO A 218 0.60 -2.32 -16.95
CA PRO A 218 1.01 -2.85 -15.66
C PRO A 218 2.16 -2.05 -15.08
N VAL A 219 2.07 -1.74 -13.80
CA VAL A 219 3.19 -1.20 -13.04
C VAL A 219 4.16 -2.33 -12.72
N LEU A 220 5.39 -2.23 -13.21
CA LEU A 220 6.45 -3.17 -12.90
C LEU A 220 7.24 -2.64 -11.70
N ALA A 221 7.47 -3.50 -10.71
CA ALA A 221 8.26 -3.17 -9.54
C ALA A 221 9.36 -4.20 -9.31
N ARG A 222 10.48 -3.76 -8.77
CA ARG A 222 11.52 -4.67 -8.23
C ARG A 222 11.35 -4.76 -6.73
N LEU A 223 11.42 -5.98 -6.22
CA LEU A 223 11.27 -6.32 -4.82
C LEU A 223 12.60 -6.74 -4.22
N ALA A 224 12.83 -6.36 -2.96
CA ALA A 224 13.95 -6.79 -2.14
C ALA A 224 13.44 -7.26 -0.77
N LYS A 225 14.30 -7.95 0.00
CA LYS A 225 13.96 -8.41 1.35
C LYS A 225 13.91 -7.28 2.39
N GLY A 226 14.48 -6.14 2.08
CA GLY A 226 14.49 -4.97 2.94
C GLY A 226 14.52 -3.67 2.14
N SER A 227 14.48 -2.56 2.84
CA SER A 227 14.56 -1.21 2.28
C SER A 227 15.63 -0.42 3.01
N VAL A 228 16.30 0.50 2.32
CA VAL A 228 17.22 1.43 2.97
C VAL A 228 16.42 2.57 3.57
N LEU A 229 16.59 2.79 4.87
CA LEU A 229 16.09 3.96 5.58
C LEU A 229 17.24 4.93 5.84
N SER A 230 17.05 6.19 5.51
CA SER A 230 17.90 7.30 5.92
C SER A 230 17.13 8.18 6.90
N VAL A 231 17.71 8.43 8.07
CA VAL A 231 17.15 9.31 9.09
C VAL A 231 18.11 10.47 9.31
N ASN A 232 17.60 11.69 9.27
CA ASN A 232 18.34 12.88 9.63
C ASN A 232 17.65 13.56 10.82
N GLY A 233 18.20 13.38 12.02
CA GLY A 233 17.66 13.94 13.25
C GLY A 233 17.92 15.43 13.46
N SER A 234 18.88 16.00 12.75
CA SER A 234 19.23 17.43 12.85
C SER A 234 18.48 18.33 11.87
N ASP A 235 17.87 17.75 10.82
CA ASP A 235 17.13 18.49 9.79
C ASP A 235 15.62 18.35 10.06
N PRO A 236 14.93 19.41 10.52
CA PRO A 236 13.51 19.33 10.81
C PRO A 236 12.69 19.22 9.54
N GLU A 237 11.51 18.65 9.67
CA GLU A 237 10.54 18.59 8.59
C GLU A 237 10.20 20.01 8.10
N PRO A 238 10.31 20.33 6.80
CA PRO A 238 10.12 21.70 6.29
C PRO A 238 8.77 22.30 6.62
N VAL A 239 7.73 21.51 6.54
CA VAL A 239 6.38 21.85 7.01
C VAL A 239 5.84 20.63 7.75
N ARG A 240 5.65 20.78 9.04
CA ARG A 240 5.05 19.76 9.89
C ARG A 240 3.60 20.13 10.17
N VAL A 241 2.69 19.19 9.91
CA VAL A 241 1.28 19.31 10.27
C VAL A 241 0.90 18.12 11.14
N ALA A 242 0.36 18.40 12.31
CA ALA A 242 -0.01 17.37 13.28
C ALA A 242 -1.29 17.75 14.03
N PRO A 243 -2.07 16.75 14.51
CA PRO A 243 -3.16 17.04 15.43
C PRO A 243 -2.67 17.74 16.71
N VAL A 244 -3.44 18.71 17.19
CA VAL A 244 -3.14 19.43 18.42
C VAL A 244 -3.68 18.65 19.62
N GLY A 245 -2.86 18.47 20.63
CA GLY A 245 -3.23 17.87 21.91
C GLY A 245 -3.39 16.35 21.88
N GLN A 246 -4.14 15.80 20.94
CA GLN A 246 -4.39 14.36 20.83
C GLN A 246 -4.42 13.89 19.38
N ALA A 247 -4.03 12.64 19.16
CA ALA A 247 -4.12 12.02 17.83
C ALA A 247 -5.37 11.13 17.66
N LEU A 248 -6.12 10.85 18.74
CA LEU A 248 -7.32 10.02 18.75
C LEU A 248 -8.57 10.89 18.96
N PHE A 249 -9.47 10.85 17.99
CA PHE A 249 -10.75 11.55 18.04
C PHE A 249 -11.89 10.52 18.03
N LYS A 250 -12.92 10.75 18.85
CA LYS A 250 -14.05 9.85 19.03
C LYS A 250 -15.36 10.53 18.61
N ALA A 251 -16.18 9.80 17.87
CA ALA A 251 -17.53 10.28 17.50
C ALA A 251 -18.45 9.11 17.12
N PRO A 252 -19.78 9.28 17.18
CA PRO A 252 -20.72 8.32 16.61
C PRO A 252 -20.72 8.39 15.07
N ALA A 253 -21.13 7.30 14.41
CA ALA A 253 -21.09 7.18 12.95
C ALA A 253 -21.97 8.22 12.21
N ASN A 254 -22.97 8.80 12.88
CA ASN A 254 -23.82 9.89 12.36
C ASN A 254 -23.34 11.28 12.78
N GLY A 255 -22.19 11.39 13.43
CA GLY A 255 -21.65 12.62 13.98
C GLY A 255 -20.74 13.40 13.04
N LYS A 256 -20.28 14.55 13.55
CA LYS A 256 -19.25 15.39 12.94
C LYS A 256 -18.07 15.49 13.90
N VAL A 257 -16.85 15.48 13.34
CA VAL A 257 -15.63 15.62 14.11
C VAL A 257 -14.87 16.84 13.63
N LYS A 258 -14.43 17.66 14.59
CA LYS A 258 -13.49 18.76 14.37
C LYS A 258 -12.11 18.34 14.86
N ILE A 259 -11.14 18.38 13.98
CA ILE A 259 -9.77 17.97 14.25
C ILE A 259 -8.87 19.19 14.14
N PRO A 260 -8.42 19.75 15.28
CA PRO A 260 -7.48 20.86 15.27
C PRO A 260 -6.11 20.37 14.81
N LEU A 261 -5.50 21.09 13.87
CA LEU A 261 -4.20 20.82 13.29
C LEU A 261 -3.26 21.98 13.57
N GLY A 262 -2.11 21.70 14.17
CA GLY A 262 -1.00 22.62 14.29
C GLY A 262 -0.11 22.58 13.05
N ILE A 263 0.38 23.75 12.62
CA ILE A 263 1.19 23.90 11.42
C ILE A 263 2.50 24.58 11.81
N GLU A 264 3.58 23.85 11.71
CA GLU A 264 4.94 24.34 11.94
C GLU A 264 5.65 24.47 10.59
N ARG A 265 6.30 25.61 10.36
CA ARG A 265 7.07 25.87 9.14
C ARG A 265 8.52 26.16 9.49
N HIS A 266 9.42 25.40 8.89
CA HIS A 266 10.86 25.58 9.05
C HIS A 266 11.44 26.11 7.74
N GLY A 267 12.16 27.22 7.82
CA GLY A 267 12.70 27.88 6.62
C GLY A 267 11.66 28.67 5.83
N GLU A 268 11.88 28.82 4.54
CA GLU A 268 11.07 29.68 3.65
C GLU A 268 9.98 28.90 2.90
N PHE A 269 9.11 28.22 3.65
CA PHE A 269 7.95 27.51 3.13
C PHE A 269 6.65 28.30 3.42
N THR A 270 6.56 29.49 2.84
CA THR A 270 5.49 30.46 3.14
C THR A 270 4.33 30.43 2.15
N ALA A 271 4.33 29.53 1.17
CA ALA A 271 3.22 29.44 0.22
C ALA A 271 1.95 28.84 0.85
N ASN A 272 0.78 29.22 0.32
CA ASN A 272 -0.47 28.53 0.60
C ASN A 272 -0.38 27.10 0.07
N PHE A 273 -1.08 26.17 0.72
CA PHE A 273 -1.20 24.79 0.25
C PHE A 273 -2.55 24.19 0.64
N LYS A 274 -2.91 23.10 0.01
CA LYS A 274 -4.16 22.39 0.27
C LYS A 274 -3.84 20.98 0.74
N LEU A 275 -4.49 20.55 1.80
CA LEU A 275 -4.37 19.23 2.40
C LEU A 275 -5.54 18.36 1.94
N LYS A 276 -5.25 17.15 1.46
CA LYS A 276 -6.23 16.14 1.06
C LYS A 276 -6.05 14.88 1.90
N ALA A 277 -7.15 14.26 2.32
CA ALA A 277 -7.12 13.04 3.13
C ALA A 277 -6.80 11.79 2.31
N TYR A 278 -6.02 10.86 2.91
CA TYR A 278 -5.65 9.57 2.36
C TYR A 278 -5.55 8.50 3.45
N GLY A 279 -5.71 7.24 3.05
CA GLY A 279 -5.57 6.09 3.96
C GLY A 279 -6.89 5.40 4.30
N VAL A 280 -8.01 6.09 4.18
CA VAL A 280 -9.37 5.56 4.37
C VAL A 280 -10.21 5.97 3.17
N SER A 281 -10.71 5.01 2.41
CA SER A 281 -11.36 5.26 1.11
C SER A 281 -12.57 6.20 1.17
N GLN A 282 -13.33 6.18 2.26
CA GLN A 282 -14.45 7.09 2.46
C GLN A 282 -13.99 8.54 2.64
N LEU A 283 -12.82 8.75 3.26
CA LEU A 283 -12.24 10.07 3.49
C LEU A 283 -11.59 10.66 2.23
N ASP A 284 -11.31 9.86 1.19
CA ASP A 284 -10.82 10.36 -0.10
C ASP A 284 -11.81 11.34 -0.76
N LYS A 285 -13.09 11.30 -0.34
CA LYS A 285 -14.15 12.20 -0.79
C LYS A 285 -14.25 13.49 0.05
N LEU A 286 -13.46 13.62 1.10
CA LEU A 286 -13.41 14.82 1.91
C LEU A 286 -12.85 15.97 1.07
N GLY A 287 -13.43 17.15 1.21
CA GLY A 287 -12.92 18.36 0.56
C GLY A 287 -11.51 18.70 1.01
N GLU A 288 -10.76 19.39 0.17
CA GLU A 288 -9.41 19.86 0.51
C GLU A 288 -9.48 20.96 1.59
N LEU A 289 -8.61 20.87 2.59
CA LEU A 289 -8.42 21.89 3.60
C LEU A 289 -7.36 22.88 3.12
N GLU A 290 -7.74 24.13 2.86
CA GLU A 290 -6.79 25.18 2.50
C GLU A 290 -6.06 25.70 3.73
N VAL A 291 -4.73 25.82 3.63
CA VAL A 291 -3.84 26.39 4.63
C VAL A 291 -3.13 27.62 4.04
N LYS A 292 -3.41 28.78 4.60
CA LYS A 292 -2.81 30.05 4.17
C LYS A 292 -1.37 30.18 4.66
N LYS A 293 -0.60 31.04 3.99
CA LYS A 293 0.85 31.24 4.25
C LYS A 293 1.22 31.48 5.72
N ASP A 294 0.45 32.30 6.43
CA ASP A 294 0.75 32.71 7.81
C ASP A 294 -0.03 31.90 8.86
N GLN A 295 -0.80 30.94 8.44
CA GLN A 295 -1.66 30.13 9.30
C GLN A 295 -0.84 29.13 10.10
N LYS A 296 -0.94 29.15 11.43
CA LYS A 296 -0.29 28.21 12.35
C LYS A 296 -1.21 27.12 12.83
N GLU A 297 -2.51 27.28 12.65
CA GLU A 297 -3.53 26.32 13.04
C GLU A 297 -4.62 26.23 11.97
N ALA A 298 -5.19 25.06 11.80
CA ALA A 298 -6.33 24.82 10.94
C ALA A 298 -7.26 23.78 11.58
N THR A 299 -8.52 23.75 11.20
CA THR A 299 -9.46 22.75 11.69
C THR A 299 -9.98 21.95 10.52
N LEU A 300 -9.77 20.63 10.57
CA LEU A 300 -10.36 19.69 9.62
C LEU A 300 -11.74 19.25 10.15
N GLU A 301 -12.77 19.52 9.39
CA GLU A 301 -14.13 19.06 9.71
C GLU A 301 -14.46 17.79 8.92
N VAL A 302 -14.86 16.74 9.62
CA VAL A 302 -15.24 15.45 9.03
C VAL A 302 -16.69 15.14 9.38
N ASP A 303 -17.53 15.11 8.36
CA ASP A 303 -18.93 14.69 8.49
C ASP A 303 -19.03 13.18 8.21
N LEU A 304 -19.08 12.39 9.29
CA LEU A 304 -19.03 10.92 9.21
C LEU A 304 -20.29 10.34 8.56
N ALA A 305 -21.44 10.97 8.79
CA ALA A 305 -22.70 10.55 8.18
C ALA A 305 -22.70 10.74 6.66
N LYS A 306 -22.26 11.92 6.21
CA LYS A 306 -22.18 12.25 4.77
C LYS A 306 -21.16 11.35 4.05
N LEU A 307 -20.04 11.07 4.67
CA LEU A 307 -18.98 10.24 4.10
C LEU A 307 -19.23 8.74 4.24
N LYS A 308 -20.22 8.34 5.06
CA LYS A 308 -20.54 6.94 5.36
C LYS A 308 -19.33 6.15 5.87
N VAL A 309 -18.56 6.76 6.77
CA VAL A 309 -17.42 6.08 7.40
C VAL A 309 -17.96 5.05 8.37
N PRO A 310 -17.60 3.74 8.22
CA PRO A 310 -18.18 2.70 9.07
C PRO A 310 -17.66 2.81 10.52
N PRO A 311 -18.41 2.26 11.49
CA PRO A 311 -17.92 2.14 12.86
C PRO A 311 -16.59 1.38 12.94
N GLY A 312 -15.77 1.75 13.92
CA GLY A 312 -14.47 1.14 14.13
C GLY A 312 -13.34 2.17 14.24
N ARG A 313 -12.12 1.64 14.34
CA ARG A 313 -10.91 2.47 14.40
C ARG A 313 -10.32 2.63 13.01
N HIS A 314 -10.17 3.87 12.59
CA HIS A 314 -9.60 4.26 11.30
C HIS A 314 -8.39 5.16 11.53
N GLU A 315 -7.33 4.93 10.78
CA GLU A 315 -6.14 5.78 10.77
C GLU A 315 -5.91 6.32 9.36
N PHE A 316 -5.72 7.64 9.26
CA PHE A 316 -5.52 8.34 8.00
C PHE A 316 -4.52 9.48 8.17
N HIS A 317 -4.08 10.05 7.08
CA HIS A 317 -3.23 11.23 7.04
C HIS A 317 -3.70 12.19 5.96
N LEU A 318 -3.16 13.39 5.98
CA LEU A 318 -3.37 14.36 4.91
C LEU A 318 -2.07 14.53 4.13
N GLU A 319 -2.22 14.78 2.84
CA GLU A 319 -1.10 15.05 1.94
C GLU A 319 -1.24 16.39 1.26
N SER A 320 -0.10 16.99 0.95
CA SER A 320 0.00 18.20 0.16
C SER A 320 1.29 18.25 -0.63
N THR A 321 1.35 19.19 -1.56
CA THR A 321 2.59 19.59 -2.23
C THR A 321 2.88 21.03 -1.89
N VAL A 322 3.97 21.29 -1.17
CA VAL A 322 4.36 22.61 -0.69
C VAL A 322 5.58 23.09 -1.47
N LYS A 323 5.55 24.37 -1.87
CA LYS A 323 6.67 25.03 -2.53
C LYS A 323 7.37 25.97 -1.55
N GLY A 324 8.68 26.02 -1.64
CA GLY A 324 9.49 26.88 -0.77
C GLY A 324 10.92 27.00 -1.26
N LYS A 325 11.74 27.71 -0.48
CA LYS A 325 13.17 27.81 -0.70
C LYS A 325 13.92 27.08 0.40
N TYR A 326 14.86 26.25 0.02
CA TYR A 326 15.62 25.44 0.95
C TYR A 326 17.12 25.64 0.78
N HIS A 327 17.80 25.75 1.91
CA HIS A 327 19.25 25.68 2.01
C HIS A 327 19.67 24.24 2.24
N TYR A 328 20.38 23.66 1.30
CA TYR A 328 20.99 22.35 1.53
C TYR A 328 22.06 22.49 2.63
N PRO A 329 22.13 21.52 3.55
CA PRO A 329 23.22 21.50 4.52
C PRO A 329 24.57 21.53 3.80
N PRO A 330 25.57 22.21 4.33
CA PRO A 330 26.86 22.30 3.69
C PRO A 330 27.50 20.92 3.57
N LEU A 331 27.90 20.54 2.35
CA LEU A 331 28.80 19.43 2.14
C LEU A 331 30.21 19.86 2.52
N ASN A 332 30.85 19.12 3.42
CA ASN A 332 32.23 19.37 3.87
C ASN A 332 32.47 20.75 4.53
N GLY A 333 31.53 21.22 5.35
CA GLY A 333 31.72 22.45 6.12
C GLY A 333 31.61 23.75 5.30
N LYS A 334 31.45 23.69 3.98
CA LYS A 334 31.26 24.90 3.16
C LYS A 334 29.78 25.25 3.11
N LYS A 335 29.47 26.51 3.53
CA LYS A 335 28.09 27.02 3.44
C LYS A 335 27.58 26.91 2.01
N SER A 336 26.42 26.27 1.80
CA SER A 336 25.73 26.29 0.52
C SER A 336 25.37 27.75 0.18
N ALA A 337 25.94 28.28 -0.88
CA ALA A 337 25.83 29.69 -1.21
C ALA A 337 24.48 30.11 -1.79
N LYS A 338 23.62 29.18 -2.17
CA LYS A 338 22.33 29.50 -2.84
C LYS A 338 21.17 28.70 -2.27
N LYS A 339 20.10 29.42 -1.93
CA LYS A 339 18.76 28.86 -1.72
C LYS A 339 18.24 28.32 -3.06
N ARG A 340 17.67 27.12 -3.04
CA ARG A 340 17.04 26.53 -4.23
C ARG A 340 15.54 26.46 -4.04
N ASP A 341 14.80 26.72 -5.09
CA ASP A 341 13.37 26.46 -5.13
C ASP A 341 13.15 24.94 -5.07
N VAL A 342 12.34 24.50 -4.11
CA VAL A 342 12.01 23.11 -3.92
C VAL A 342 10.51 22.92 -3.90
N THR A 343 10.09 21.78 -4.42
CA THR A 343 8.73 21.27 -4.26
C THR A 343 8.81 20.07 -3.33
N TYR A 344 8.10 20.17 -2.22
CA TYR A 344 8.12 19.18 -1.15
C TYR A 344 6.74 18.52 -1.04
N ARG A 345 6.68 17.20 -0.95
CA ARG A 345 5.45 16.48 -0.65
C ARG A 345 5.35 16.29 0.85
N LEU A 346 4.34 16.91 1.40
CA LEU A 346 4.04 16.87 2.83
C LEU A 346 3.12 15.69 3.13
N PHE A 347 3.48 14.93 4.14
CA PHE A 347 2.61 13.97 4.80
C PHE A 347 2.41 14.43 6.25
N THR A 348 1.16 14.56 6.67
CA THR A 348 0.89 14.94 8.06
C THR A 348 1.16 13.76 9.00
N MET A 349 1.31 14.07 10.29
CA MET A 349 1.24 13.04 11.31
C MET A 349 -0.11 12.31 11.22
N PRO A 350 -0.17 11.00 11.50
CA PRO A 350 -1.39 10.22 11.38
C PRO A 350 -2.45 10.67 12.39
N ILE A 351 -3.70 10.65 11.95
CA ILE A 351 -4.89 10.98 12.70
C ILE A 351 -5.71 9.71 12.90
N VAL A 352 -6.18 9.48 14.11
CA VAL A 352 -6.99 8.31 14.44
C VAL A 352 -8.43 8.74 14.76
N LEU A 353 -9.38 8.13 14.06
CA LEU A 353 -10.82 8.21 14.35
C LEU A 353 -11.29 6.90 14.97
N GLU A 354 -11.91 6.99 16.13
CA GLU A 354 -12.65 5.89 16.74
C GLU A 354 -14.14 6.20 16.62
N ILE A 355 -14.81 5.46 15.76
CA ILE A 355 -16.21 5.70 15.40
C ILE A 355 -17.07 4.66 16.07
N ALA A 356 -17.92 5.12 17.00
CA ALA A 356 -18.93 4.28 17.64
C ALA A 356 -20.11 4.05 16.68
N PRO A 357 -20.85 2.93 16.80
CA PRO A 357 -22.11 2.76 16.11
C PRO A 357 -23.05 3.94 16.38
N ALA A 358 -23.91 4.28 15.42
CA ALA A 358 -24.93 5.29 15.63
C ALA A 358 -25.86 4.83 16.77
N PRO A 359 -26.27 5.73 17.68
CA PRO A 359 -27.24 5.39 18.71
C PRO A 359 -28.52 4.89 18.06
N THR A 360 -29.02 3.74 18.55
CA THR A 360 -30.30 3.21 18.10
C THR A 360 -31.41 4.21 18.52
N PRO A 361 -32.31 4.62 17.63
CA PRO A 361 -33.45 5.44 18.02
C PRO A 361 -34.20 4.73 19.15
N GLN A 362 -34.32 5.34 20.32
CA GLN A 362 -35.22 4.85 21.33
C GLN A 362 -36.63 4.98 20.77
N THR A 363 -37.26 3.85 20.47
CA THR A 363 -38.71 3.86 20.18
C THR A 363 -39.39 4.25 21.47
N GLU A 364 -39.80 5.52 21.58
CA GLU A 364 -40.76 5.92 22.61
C GLU A 364 -42.00 5.05 22.41
N LYS A 365 -42.18 4.12 23.33
CA LYS A 365 -43.49 3.43 23.47
C LYS A 365 -44.50 4.49 23.87
N LYS A 366 -45.34 4.89 22.93
CA LYS A 366 -46.60 5.57 23.21
C LYS A 366 -47.54 4.63 23.92
#